data_8e919760ac85f54c1a470eecd093c952
#
_entry.id   8e919760ac85f54c1a470eecd093c952
#
_cell.length_a   1.000
_cell.length_b   1.000
_cell.length_c   1.000
_cell.angle_alpha   90.00
_cell.angle_beta   90.00
_cell.angle_gamma   90.00
#
_symmetry.space_group_name_H-M   'P 1'
#
loop_
_entity.id
_entity.type
_entity.pdbx_description
1 polymer ?
#
loop_
_entity_poly.entity_id
_entity_poly.type
_entity_poly.pdbx_seq_one_letter_code
_entity_poly.pdbx_strand_id
1 'polypeptide(L)'
;MIGSCTTPESLLEESQITHDDKKNHDLDNNDNFSPDGQWLVYDTRNDKTAIAGCPSIERVNIKTGKTEVLFEIENNHVYGPGAGAASYHPKENKVIFIHGLPLCTEQNPYQQWRRTGVIINDAQPNVPINMDARNVTFPFIPGALRGGTHRHEWSGDGKWVGFTYNDAIMKKLEDSTNIKWNLRTIGVSNQQHQVTSLHEEDGENINGTWFSAVVVRVTPNPLPGSDEISYAASDSWVGCNGYINEEGKQQIARAFLGKVQDQKGNAIDELFIVDIPDSINVQGEFGPLEGTENSFPMPPKGTKQRRLTFTADTQYPGCAGIVRSSFDGSQIAFLKKDQNGIPQIFTLSPQGGTPVQITEHETAVTNGVRWSEDNKSIAYIWDNSVMLCEISDKPFLDRYKRLTKRTDEPPSNLVWSKDGGTMAFNRIIKNKNEGVKQIFVLKLTQPITK
;
A
#
# COMPACT_ATOMS: atom_id res chain seq x y z
N MET A 1 -31.84 5.05 38.30
CA MET A 1 -30.46 4.56 38.25
C MET A 1 -30.49 3.23 37.54
N ILE A 2 -30.24 3.24 36.23
CA ILE A 2 -30.09 2.01 35.42
C ILE A 2 -28.58 1.78 35.35
N GLY A 3 -28.10 0.82 36.15
CA GLY A 3 -26.71 0.41 36.12
C GLY A 3 -26.38 -0.22 34.77
N SER A 4 -25.53 0.46 33.99
CA SER A 4 -24.90 -0.11 32.84
C SER A 4 -24.00 -1.26 33.31
N CYS A 5 -24.44 -2.48 33.09
CA CYS A 5 -23.66 -3.68 33.29
C CYS A 5 -22.70 -3.79 32.07
N THR A 6 -21.60 -3.02 32.08
CA THR A 6 -20.52 -3.25 31.14
C THR A 6 -19.79 -4.52 31.59
N THR A 7 -19.97 -5.61 30.85
CA THR A 7 -19.06 -6.77 30.92
C THR A 7 -17.62 -6.25 30.78
N PRO A 8 -16.69 -6.66 31.67
CA PRO A 8 -15.30 -6.22 31.52
C PRO A 8 -14.80 -6.65 30.14
N GLU A 9 -14.41 -5.69 29.30
CA GLU A 9 -13.72 -5.96 28.05
C GLU A 9 -12.50 -6.82 28.37
N SER A 10 -12.45 -8.04 27.85
CA SER A 10 -11.27 -8.89 27.97
C SER A 10 -10.20 -8.38 27.01
N LEU A 11 -9.45 -7.35 27.46
CA LEU A 11 -8.31 -6.82 26.72
C LEU A 11 -7.25 -7.91 26.55
N LEU A 12 -6.64 -7.96 25.36
CA LEU A 12 -5.53 -8.86 25.08
C LEU A 12 -4.23 -8.26 25.61
N GLU A 13 -3.29 -9.13 25.98
CA GLU A 13 -1.96 -8.72 26.39
C GLU A 13 -1.12 -8.36 25.16
N GLU A 14 -0.58 -7.13 25.15
CA GLU A 14 0.38 -6.67 24.15
C GLU A 14 1.79 -7.09 24.56
N SER A 15 2.52 -7.71 23.64
CA SER A 15 3.92 -8.08 23.85
C SER A 15 4.82 -7.24 22.94
N GLN A 16 5.71 -6.44 23.50
CA GLN A 16 6.77 -5.77 22.76
C GLN A 16 7.83 -6.78 22.34
N ILE A 17 8.21 -6.82 21.06
CA ILE A 17 9.17 -7.80 20.52
C ILE A 17 10.46 -7.18 19.99
N THR A 18 10.51 -5.85 19.83
CA THR A 18 11.75 -5.11 19.52
C THR A 18 12.05 -4.08 20.61
N HIS A 19 13.33 -3.87 20.95
CA HIS A 19 13.72 -3.12 22.15
C HIS A 19 14.90 -2.15 21.93
N ASP A 20 15.24 -1.82 20.67
CA ASP A 20 16.31 -0.85 20.38
C ASP A 20 15.78 0.58 20.66
N ASP A 21 16.47 1.33 21.48
CA ASP A 21 16.09 2.69 21.90
C ASP A 21 16.57 3.80 20.94
N LYS A 22 17.27 3.44 19.86
CA LYS A 22 17.87 4.37 18.90
C LYS A 22 17.36 4.20 17.48
N LYS A 23 16.76 3.05 17.17
CA LYS A 23 16.37 2.66 15.82
C LYS A 23 14.89 2.33 15.75
N ASN A 24 14.21 2.90 14.77
CA ASN A 24 12.83 2.54 14.44
C ASN A 24 12.78 1.12 13.84
N HIS A 25 11.67 0.43 14.13
CA HIS A 25 11.32 -0.85 13.54
C HIS A 25 9.95 -0.66 12.88
N ASP A 26 9.93 -0.12 11.65
CA ASP A 26 8.73 0.42 11.02
C ASP A 26 8.05 -0.61 10.10
N LEU A 27 6.81 -0.99 10.42
CA LEU A 27 5.97 -1.90 9.62
C LEU A 27 5.21 -1.17 8.49
N ASP A 28 5.74 -0.07 7.95
CA ASP A 28 5.06 0.80 6.97
C ASP A 28 4.88 0.14 5.60
N ASN A 29 4.25 -1.02 5.56
CA ASN A 29 3.70 -1.61 4.34
C ASN A 29 2.63 -2.65 4.68
N ASN A 30 2.27 -3.45 3.68
CA ASN A 30 1.39 -4.60 3.81
C ASN A 30 2.22 -5.89 3.85
N ASP A 31 1.63 -7.00 4.32
CA ASP A 31 2.24 -8.34 4.26
C ASP A 31 3.62 -8.44 4.93
N ASN A 32 3.76 -7.87 6.13
CA ASN A 32 5.01 -7.92 6.88
C ASN A 32 5.31 -9.31 7.46
N PHE A 33 4.31 -10.18 7.63
CA PHE A 33 4.53 -11.54 8.12
C PHE A 33 5.16 -12.42 7.05
N SER A 34 6.16 -13.23 7.45
CA SER A 34 6.68 -14.32 6.61
C SER A 34 5.61 -15.37 6.31
N PRO A 35 5.75 -16.17 5.24
CA PRO A 35 4.77 -17.19 4.87
C PRO A 35 4.43 -18.20 5.98
N ASP A 36 5.41 -18.52 6.83
CA ASP A 36 5.26 -19.41 7.99
C ASP A 36 4.78 -18.70 9.26
N GLY A 37 4.54 -17.38 9.19
CA GLY A 37 4.09 -16.55 10.29
C GLY A 37 5.11 -16.37 11.44
N GLN A 38 6.38 -16.79 11.27
CA GLN A 38 7.37 -16.73 12.36
C GLN A 38 8.14 -15.41 12.42
N TRP A 39 8.21 -14.67 11.32
CA TRP A 39 8.99 -13.43 11.21
C TRP A 39 8.12 -12.27 10.78
N LEU A 40 8.53 -11.07 11.17
CA LEU A 40 8.03 -9.80 10.68
C LEU A 40 9.16 -9.03 10.01
N VAL A 41 8.99 -8.64 8.75
CA VAL A 41 9.91 -7.73 8.06
C VAL A 41 9.56 -6.28 8.35
N TYR A 42 10.56 -5.44 8.50
CA TYR A 42 10.42 -4.01 8.77
C TYR A 42 11.59 -3.23 8.17
N ASP A 43 11.46 -1.92 8.10
CA ASP A 43 12.57 -1.03 7.78
C ASP A 43 12.95 -0.14 8.99
N THR A 44 14.12 0.48 8.89
CA THR A 44 14.72 1.24 10.01
C THR A 44 14.68 2.75 9.79
N ARG A 45 13.78 3.24 8.93
CA ARG A 45 13.64 4.67 8.62
C ARG A 45 13.37 5.51 9.85
N ASN A 46 13.83 6.74 9.82
CA ASN A 46 13.47 7.76 10.81
C ASN A 46 12.60 8.84 10.17
N ASP A 47 11.93 9.64 11.00
CA ASP A 47 10.99 10.67 10.52
C ASP A 47 11.70 11.87 9.84
N LYS A 48 13.01 12.05 10.06
CA LYS A 48 13.78 13.19 9.52
C LYS A 48 14.20 12.99 8.07
N THR A 49 14.63 11.77 7.73
CA THR A 49 15.19 11.44 6.40
C THR A 49 14.30 10.49 5.61
N ALA A 50 13.26 9.95 6.25
CA ALA A 50 12.34 8.97 5.67
C ALA A 50 13.09 7.81 4.97
N ILE A 51 12.64 7.40 3.78
CA ILE A 51 13.28 6.30 3.03
C ILE A 51 14.70 6.66 2.59
N ALA A 52 14.97 7.90 2.20
CA ALA A 52 16.31 8.30 1.73
C ALA A 52 17.42 7.96 2.73
N GLY A 53 17.20 8.23 3.99
CA GLY A 53 18.19 7.94 5.04
C GLY A 53 18.04 6.57 5.70
N CYS A 54 17.17 5.70 5.22
CA CYS A 54 16.96 4.37 5.76
C CYS A 54 18.03 3.39 5.24
N PRO A 55 18.90 2.85 6.10
CA PRO A 55 20.02 2.04 5.64
C PRO A 55 19.68 0.56 5.46
N SER A 56 18.63 0.03 6.12
CA SER A 56 18.42 -1.41 6.17
C SER A 56 16.97 -1.87 6.12
N ILE A 57 16.79 -3.07 5.60
CA ILE A 57 15.61 -3.91 5.73
C ILE A 57 15.97 -5.06 6.67
N GLU A 58 15.17 -5.25 7.68
CA GLU A 58 15.44 -6.22 8.74
C GLU A 58 14.19 -7.07 9.02
N ARG A 59 14.35 -8.15 9.78
CA ARG A 59 13.26 -8.95 10.30
C ARG A 59 13.41 -9.26 11.78
N VAL A 60 12.32 -9.49 12.46
CA VAL A 60 12.29 -9.95 13.85
C VAL A 60 11.51 -11.24 13.97
N ASN A 61 12.04 -12.21 14.72
CA ASN A 61 11.32 -13.44 15.04
C ASN A 61 10.30 -13.18 16.16
N ILE A 62 9.05 -13.47 15.90
CA ILE A 62 7.92 -13.15 16.80
C ILE A 62 8.02 -13.83 18.16
N LYS A 63 8.57 -15.05 18.19
CA LYS A 63 8.67 -15.85 19.41
C LYS A 63 9.86 -15.49 20.27
N THR A 64 11.00 -15.19 19.65
CA THR A 64 12.29 -15.00 20.37
C THR A 64 12.71 -13.55 20.49
N GLY A 65 12.14 -12.63 19.70
CA GLY A 65 12.59 -11.24 19.58
C GLY A 65 13.95 -11.10 18.87
N LYS A 66 14.52 -12.17 18.31
CA LYS A 66 15.78 -12.11 17.57
C LYS A 66 15.58 -11.31 16.29
N THR A 67 16.43 -10.30 16.06
CA THR A 67 16.48 -9.49 14.84
C THR A 67 17.57 -9.99 13.90
N GLU A 68 17.34 -9.85 12.59
CA GLU A 68 18.29 -10.21 11.54
C GLU A 68 18.22 -9.19 10.40
N VAL A 69 19.39 -8.76 9.90
CA VAL A 69 19.50 -7.89 8.72
C VAL A 69 19.32 -8.74 7.47
N LEU A 70 18.36 -8.34 6.61
CA LEU A 70 18.13 -8.96 5.31
C LEU A 70 18.83 -8.21 4.18
N PHE A 71 18.89 -6.88 4.31
CA PHE A 71 19.54 -6.02 3.33
C PHE A 71 20.10 -4.78 4.05
N GLU A 72 21.33 -4.41 3.72
CA GLU A 72 21.99 -3.22 4.25
C GLU A 72 22.68 -2.46 3.13
N ILE A 73 22.50 -1.15 3.10
CA ILE A 73 23.16 -0.24 2.16
C ILE A 73 24.43 0.29 2.81
N GLU A 74 25.57 -0.14 2.29
CA GLU A 74 26.86 0.40 2.71
C GLU A 74 26.92 1.91 2.41
N ASN A 75 27.36 2.69 3.41
CA ASN A 75 27.53 4.14 3.29
C ASN A 75 26.25 4.92 2.90
N ASN A 76 25.06 4.45 3.32
CA ASN A 76 23.83 5.21 3.12
C ASN A 76 23.90 6.58 3.83
N HIS A 77 23.36 7.62 3.21
CA HIS A 77 23.37 8.98 3.75
C HIS A 77 22.01 9.67 3.57
N VAL A 78 21.88 10.92 4.03
CA VAL A 78 20.60 11.66 4.02
C VAL A 78 19.98 11.89 2.64
N TYR A 79 20.78 11.86 1.59
CA TYR A 79 20.33 12.00 0.21
C TYR A 79 19.96 10.67 -0.46
N GLY A 80 20.17 9.55 0.19
CA GLY A 80 19.92 8.21 -0.35
C GLY A 80 21.17 7.34 -0.48
N PRO A 81 21.05 6.19 -1.15
CA PRO A 81 19.87 5.73 -1.91
C PRO A 81 18.67 5.36 -1.05
N GLY A 82 18.85 4.81 0.16
CA GLY A 82 17.80 4.41 1.07
C GLY A 82 16.96 3.20 0.63
N ALA A 83 16.44 2.47 1.60
CA ALA A 83 15.55 1.34 1.40
C ALA A 83 14.32 1.46 2.30
N GLY A 84 13.18 0.82 1.96
CA GLY A 84 12.03 0.87 2.85
C GLY A 84 10.76 0.27 2.28
N ALA A 85 9.70 0.28 3.09
CA ALA A 85 8.38 -0.25 2.75
C ALA A 85 8.43 -1.72 2.30
N ALA A 86 8.93 -2.58 3.17
CA ALA A 86 9.17 -4.00 2.87
C ALA A 86 7.91 -4.85 3.05
N SER A 87 7.73 -5.86 2.17
CA SER A 87 6.66 -6.85 2.22
C SER A 87 7.19 -8.23 1.92
N TYR A 88 6.73 -9.25 2.66
CA TYR A 88 6.95 -10.65 2.32
C TYR A 88 6.07 -11.12 1.16
N HIS A 89 6.64 -11.98 0.33
CA HIS A 89 5.87 -12.77 -0.64
C HIS A 89 4.89 -13.71 0.08
N PRO A 90 3.66 -13.91 -0.44
CA PRO A 90 2.64 -14.67 0.27
C PRO A 90 2.96 -16.15 0.51
N LYS A 91 3.87 -16.75 -0.26
CA LYS A 91 4.15 -18.20 -0.24
C LYS A 91 5.63 -18.56 -0.21
N GLU A 92 6.52 -17.63 -0.56
CA GLU A 92 7.95 -17.86 -0.69
C GLU A 92 8.73 -16.97 0.28
N ASN A 93 9.90 -17.39 0.68
CA ASN A 93 10.79 -16.63 1.56
C ASN A 93 11.50 -15.50 0.79
N LYS A 94 10.71 -14.63 0.18
CA LYS A 94 11.16 -13.46 -0.57
C LYS A 94 10.56 -12.19 0.04
N VAL A 95 11.35 -11.14 0.06
CA VAL A 95 10.94 -9.80 0.50
C VAL A 95 11.14 -8.83 -0.64
N ILE A 96 10.13 -8.00 -0.91
CA ILE A 96 10.22 -6.87 -1.82
C ILE A 96 10.25 -5.57 -1.02
N PHE A 97 11.03 -4.60 -1.48
CA PHE A 97 11.12 -3.28 -0.85
C PHE A 97 11.49 -2.20 -1.87
N ILE A 98 11.35 -0.94 -1.50
CA ILE A 98 11.81 0.21 -2.27
C ILE A 98 13.31 0.34 -2.10
N HIS A 99 14.03 0.57 -3.19
CA HIS A 99 15.44 0.98 -3.19
C HIS A 99 15.61 2.25 -4.04
N GLY A 100 16.27 3.26 -3.50
CA GLY A 100 16.66 4.43 -4.28
C GLY A 100 17.75 4.09 -5.30
N LEU A 101 17.97 4.95 -6.27
CA LEU A 101 19.01 4.72 -7.27
C LEU A 101 20.41 4.78 -6.64
N PRO A 102 21.37 3.97 -7.11
CA PRO A 102 22.67 3.82 -6.44
C PRO A 102 23.51 5.09 -6.39
N LEU A 103 23.36 6.00 -7.36
CA LEU A 103 24.16 7.23 -7.46
C LEU A 103 23.39 8.45 -6.93
N CYS A 104 22.97 8.38 -5.65
CA CYS A 104 22.38 9.53 -4.98
C CYS A 104 23.45 10.49 -4.44
N THR A 105 23.24 11.79 -4.66
CA THR A 105 24.08 12.88 -4.16
C THR A 105 23.20 14.03 -3.70
N GLU A 106 23.78 15.07 -3.11
CA GLU A 106 23.05 16.29 -2.78
C GLU A 106 22.39 16.95 -4.00
N GLN A 107 23.04 16.92 -5.15
CA GLN A 107 22.55 17.49 -6.42
C GLN A 107 21.53 16.58 -7.11
N ASN A 108 21.60 15.29 -6.84
CA ASN A 108 20.72 14.29 -7.43
C ASN A 108 20.21 13.30 -6.36
N PRO A 109 19.42 13.77 -5.38
CA PRO A 109 19.02 12.97 -4.23
C PRO A 109 17.96 11.92 -4.58
N TYR A 110 17.66 11.06 -3.61
CA TYR A 110 16.46 10.24 -3.62
C TYR A 110 15.21 11.09 -3.89
N GLN A 111 14.39 10.61 -4.85
CA GLN A 111 13.13 11.26 -5.21
C GLN A 111 12.06 10.22 -5.53
N GLN A 112 10.79 10.65 -5.54
CA GLN A 112 9.66 9.76 -5.85
C GLN A 112 9.77 9.12 -7.25
N TRP A 113 10.46 9.74 -8.17
CA TRP A 113 10.71 9.27 -9.54
C TRP A 113 12.13 8.67 -9.73
N ARG A 114 12.90 8.47 -8.65
CA ARG A 114 14.27 7.92 -8.65
C ARG A 114 14.41 6.77 -7.65
N ARG A 115 13.64 5.71 -7.86
CA ARG A 115 13.63 4.50 -7.01
C ARG A 115 13.03 3.32 -7.77
N THR A 116 13.30 2.10 -7.33
CA THR A 116 12.84 0.84 -7.94
C THR A 116 12.38 -0.15 -6.87
N GLY A 117 11.71 -1.22 -7.29
CA GLY A 117 11.42 -2.38 -6.47
C GLY A 117 12.57 -3.37 -6.50
N VAL A 118 13.03 -3.78 -5.33
CA VAL A 118 14.10 -4.77 -5.19
C VAL A 118 13.58 -5.96 -4.41
N ILE A 119 13.90 -7.17 -4.89
CA ILE A 119 13.56 -8.44 -4.26
C ILE A 119 14.81 -9.07 -3.69
N ILE A 120 14.72 -9.63 -2.48
CA ILE A 120 15.74 -10.50 -1.88
C ILE A 120 15.10 -11.82 -1.47
N ASN A 121 15.91 -12.89 -1.46
CA ASN A 121 15.57 -14.12 -0.77
C ASN A 121 16.09 -14.01 0.67
N ASP A 122 15.26 -14.26 1.66
CA ASP A 122 15.66 -14.10 3.07
C ASP A 122 16.70 -15.12 3.55
N ALA A 123 16.89 -16.22 2.79
CA ALA A 123 17.99 -17.15 2.98
C ALA A 123 19.31 -16.71 2.34
N GLN A 124 19.29 -15.62 1.54
CA GLN A 124 20.45 -15.03 0.88
C GLN A 124 20.48 -13.51 1.08
N PRO A 125 20.77 -13.06 2.34
CA PRO A 125 20.83 -11.64 2.65
C PRO A 125 21.83 -10.89 1.77
N ASN A 126 21.56 -9.61 1.50
CA ASN A 126 22.39 -8.73 0.68
C ASN A 126 22.60 -9.19 -0.78
N VAL A 127 21.72 -10.02 -1.33
CA VAL A 127 21.72 -10.40 -2.75
C VAL A 127 20.48 -9.82 -3.42
N PRO A 128 20.49 -8.51 -3.79
CA PRO A 128 19.34 -7.84 -4.36
C PRO A 128 19.12 -8.24 -5.82
N ILE A 129 17.85 -8.36 -6.20
CA ILE A 129 17.38 -8.57 -7.58
C ILE A 129 16.47 -7.40 -7.91
N ASN A 130 16.81 -6.61 -8.93
CA ASN A 130 15.93 -5.55 -9.41
C ASN A 130 14.67 -6.20 -10.02
N MET A 131 13.50 -5.84 -9.50
CA MET A 131 12.23 -6.33 -10.01
C MET A 131 11.86 -5.58 -11.28
N ASP A 132 11.60 -4.28 -11.18
CA ASP A 132 11.22 -3.43 -12.29
C ASP A 132 12.45 -2.84 -12.99
N ALA A 133 12.43 -2.89 -14.32
CA ALA A 133 13.39 -2.16 -15.14
C ALA A 133 13.07 -0.67 -15.15
N ARG A 134 14.12 0.15 -15.20
CA ARG A 134 14.00 1.60 -15.36
C ARG A 134 14.76 2.06 -16.60
N ASN A 135 14.08 2.78 -17.49
CA ASN A 135 14.69 3.38 -18.68
C ASN A 135 14.20 4.82 -18.88
N VAL A 136 15.05 5.80 -18.57
CA VAL A 136 14.75 7.25 -18.72
C VAL A 136 15.45 7.87 -19.93
N THR A 137 16.17 7.07 -20.71
CA THR A 137 16.88 7.48 -21.93
C THR A 137 16.14 6.99 -23.16
N PHE A 138 15.87 7.89 -24.11
CA PHE A 138 15.23 7.54 -25.36
C PHE A 138 16.15 6.64 -26.25
N PRO A 139 15.61 5.64 -26.95
CA PRO A 139 14.21 5.23 -27.02
C PRO A 139 13.73 4.55 -25.75
N PHE A 140 12.48 4.86 -25.33
CA PHE A 140 11.88 4.17 -24.20
C PHE A 140 11.50 2.73 -24.55
N ILE A 141 11.50 1.85 -23.57
CA ILE A 141 11.38 0.39 -23.79
C ILE A 141 10.10 -0.11 -23.11
N PRO A 142 9.19 -0.80 -23.85
CA PRO A 142 8.03 -1.46 -23.26
C PRO A 142 8.45 -2.42 -22.13
N GLY A 143 7.75 -2.35 -20.99
CA GLY A 143 8.06 -3.14 -19.81
C GLY A 143 9.07 -2.53 -18.86
N ALA A 144 9.82 -1.50 -19.30
CA ALA A 144 10.62 -0.65 -18.44
C ALA A 144 9.84 0.61 -18.05
N LEU A 145 9.95 1.02 -16.80
CA LEU A 145 9.35 2.26 -16.32
C LEU A 145 10.31 3.44 -16.46
N ARG A 146 9.80 4.66 -16.63
CA ARG A 146 10.60 5.88 -16.80
C ARG A 146 10.69 6.70 -15.53
N GLY A 147 10.50 6.06 -14.38
CA GLY A 147 10.40 6.77 -13.11
C GLY A 147 10.58 5.87 -11.92
N GLY A 148 9.85 6.17 -10.83
CA GLY A 148 10.01 5.46 -9.57
C GLY A 148 8.75 4.75 -9.10
N THR A 149 8.93 3.56 -8.56
CA THR A 149 7.88 2.70 -7.99
C THR A 149 7.87 2.79 -6.46
N HIS A 150 6.71 2.55 -5.83
CA HIS A 150 6.54 2.75 -4.39
C HIS A 150 5.44 1.86 -3.82
N ARG A 151 5.63 1.40 -2.58
CA ARG A 151 4.70 0.52 -1.86
C ARG A 151 4.35 -0.73 -2.64
N HIS A 152 5.40 -1.50 -2.93
CA HIS A 152 5.25 -2.78 -3.60
C HIS A 152 4.44 -3.75 -2.74
N GLU A 153 3.38 -4.29 -3.33
CA GLU A 153 2.47 -5.23 -2.70
C GLU A 153 2.30 -6.46 -3.60
N TRP A 154 2.58 -7.64 -3.07
CA TRP A 154 2.35 -8.88 -3.77
C TRP A 154 0.86 -9.17 -3.93
N SER A 155 0.44 -9.75 -5.07
CA SER A 155 -0.87 -10.38 -5.16
C SER A 155 -0.95 -11.60 -4.22
N GLY A 156 -2.13 -12.00 -3.80
CA GLY A 156 -2.29 -13.12 -2.88
C GLY A 156 -1.79 -14.47 -3.41
N ASP A 157 -1.69 -14.62 -4.74
CA ASP A 157 -1.07 -15.80 -5.37
C ASP A 157 0.45 -15.66 -5.57
N GLY A 158 1.01 -14.46 -5.37
CA GLY A 158 2.43 -14.14 -5.50
C GLY A 158 2.95 -13.92 -6.92
N LYS A 159 2.07 -13.92 -7.93
CA LYS A 159 2.49 -13.81 -9.33
C LYS A 159 2.63 -12.38 -9.83
N TRP A 160 2.06 -11.42 -9.11
CA TRP A 160 2.03 -10.02 -9.45
C TRP A 160 2.56 -9.16 -8.30
N VAL A 161 3.11 -8.01 -8.66
CA VAL A 161 3.42 -6.93 -7.71
C VAL A 161 2.72 -5.67 -8.19
N GLY A 162 1.91 -5.07 -7.30
CA GLY A 162 1.31 -3.76 -7.53
C GLY A 162 2.12 -2.66 -6.85
N PHE A 163 2.10 -1.46 -7.42
CA PHE A 163 2.83 -0.30 -6.89
C PHE A 163 2.20 1.02 -7.33
N THR A 164 2.47 2.09 -6.60
CA THR A 164 2.27 3.45 -7.12
C THR A 164 3.50 3.93 -7.88
N TYR A 165 3.31 4.82 -8.85
CA TYR A 165 4.32 5.24 -9.80
C TYR A 165 4.37 6.77 -9.97
N ASN A 166 5.57 7.32 -10.09
CA ASN A 166 5.84 8.70 -10.49
C ASN A 166 6.87 8.72 -11.63
N ASP A 167 6.60 9.46 -12.69
CA ASP A 167 7.38 9.46 -13.94
C ASP A 167 8.44 10.56 -13.96
N ALA A 168 9.71 10.22 -14.22
CA ALA A 168 10.80 11.18 -14.28
C ALA A 168 10.78 12.04 -15.55
N ILE A 169 10.28 11.50 -16.67
CA ILE A 169 10.16 12.25 -17.93
C ILE A 169 9.05 13.30 -17.79
N MET A 170 7.92 12.91 -17.19
CA MET A 170 6.85 13.86 -16.88
C MET A 170 7.28 14.92 -15.85
N LYS A 171 8.19 14.58 -14.92
CA LYS A 171 8.80 15.58 -14.03
C LYS A 171 9.64 16.58 -14.79
N LYS A 172 10.45 16.16 -15.74
CA LYS A 172 11.21 17.06 -16.62
C LYS A 172 10.28 17.97 -17.44
N LEU A 173 9.16 17.43 -17.94
CA LEU A 173 8.15 18.20 -18.66
C LEU A 173 7.47 19.22 -17.73
N GLU A 174 7.15 18.85 -16.50
CA GLU A 174 6.62 19.76 -15.47
C GLU A 174 7.55 20.93 -15.23
N ASP A 175 8.86 20.68 -15.04
CA ASP A 175 9.86 21.72 -14.80
C ASP A 175 10.04 22.69 -15.98
N SER A 176 9.78 22.23 -17.21
CA SER A 176 9.90 23.06 -18.42
C SER A 176 8.63 23.84 -18.76
N THR A 177 7.45 23.37 -18.33
CA THR A 177 6.14 23.94 -18.73
C THR A 177 5.39 24.64 -17.61
N ASN A 178 5.79 24.47 -16.36
CA ASN A 178 5.07 24.89 -15.15
C ASN A 178 3.63 24.34 -15.03
N ILE A 179 3.32 23.25 -15.78
CA ILE A 179 2.08 22.49 -15.68
C ILE A 179 2.41 21.23 -14.88
N LYS A 180 1.56 20.86 -13.91
CA LYS A 180 1.78 19.69 -13.08
C LYS A 180 1.64 18.40 -13.90
N TRP A 181 2.75 17.87 -14.40
CA TRP A 181 2.81 16.63 -15.17
C TRP A 181 3.25 15.42 -14.35
N ASN A 182 4.03 15.61 -13.28
CA ASN A 182 4.47 14.48 -12.43
C ASN A 182 3.32 14.01 -11.52
N LEU A 183 2.33 13.39 -12.12
CA LEU A 183 1.17 12.84 -11.43
C LEU A 183 1.47 11.43 -10.91
N ARG A 184 1.03 11.11 -9.70
CA ARG A 184 1.09 9.75 -9.19
C ARG A 184 0.00 8.90 -9.83
N THR A 185 0.37 7.69 -10.24
CA THR A 185 -0.53 6.69 -10.78
C THR A 185 -0.20 5.29 -10.24
N ILE A 186 -0.83 4.25 -10.78
CA ILE A 186 -0.69 2.87 -10.34
C ILE A 186 -0.21 2.00 -11.49
N GLY A 187 0.72 1.12 -11.17
CA GLY A 187 1.24 0.10 -12.08
C GLY A 187 1.26 -1.28 -11.44
N VAL A 188 1.55 -2.25 -12.28
CA VAL A 188 1.76 -3.65 -11.90
C VAL A 188 2.94 -4.24 -12.64
N SER A 189 3.58 -5.23 -12.02
CA SER A 189 4.61 -6.06 -12.65
C SER A 189 4.23 -7.53 -12.56
N ASN A 190 4.66 -8.31 -13.56
CA ASN A 190 4.60 -9.76 -13.51
C ASN A 190 5.88 -10.40 -14.09
N GLN A 191 6.12 -11.65 -13.77
CA GLN A 191 7.34 -12.37 -14.15
C GLN A 191 7.26 -12.97 -15.57
N GLN A 192 6.68 -12.27 -16.54
CA GLN A 192 6.54 -12.79 -17.90
C GLN A 192 7.86 -12.71 -18.69
N HIS A 193 8.58 -11.59 -18.58
CA HIS A 193 9.80 -11.35 -19.35
C HIS A 193 10.79 -10.49 -18.53
N GLN A 194 12.08 -10.83 -18.66
CA GLN A 194 13.15 -9.93 -18.25
C GLN A 194 13.21 -8.72 -19.20
N VAL A 195 13.42 -7.54 -18.65
CA VAL A 195 13.54 -6.30 -19.42
C VAL A 195 14.92 -5.71 -19.27
N THR A 196 15.61 -5.57 -20.39
CA THR A 196 16.97 -4.99 -20.47
C THR A 196 16.86 -3.53 -20.84
N SER A 197 17.36 -2.65 -19.99
CA SER A 197 17.49 -1.22 -20.28
C SER A 197 18.73 -0.94 -21.13
N LEU A 198 18.71 0.17 -21.85
CA LEU A 198 19.89 0.73 -22.49
C LEU A 198 20.64 1.66 -21.52
N HIS A 199 21.98 1.74 -21.64
CA HIS A 199 22.79 2.70 -20.86
C HIS A 199 22.76 2.51 -19.33
N GLU A 200 22.99 1.28 -18.87
CA GLU A 200 23.02 0.97 -17.42
C GLU A 200 24.15 1.66 -16.66
N GLU A 201 25.22 2.00 -17.35
CA GLU A 201 26.44 2.61 -16.79
C GLU A 201 26.21 3.98 -16.15
N ASP A 202 25.10 4.66 -16.46
CA ASP A 202 24.78 5.99 -15.92
C ASP A 202 24.11 5.92 -14.51
N GLY A 203 23.74 4.73 -14.04
CA GLY A 203 23.04 4.53 -12.78
C GLY A 203 21.59 5.06 -12.73
N GLU A 204 21.11 5.64 -13.82
CA GLU A 204 19.73 6.11 -14.00
C GLU A 204 18.87 5.08 -14.71
N ASN A 205 19.49 4.20 -15.51
CA ASN A 205 18.86 3.09 -16.20
C ASN A 205 19.23 1.76 -15.52
N ILE A 206 18.25 0.91 -15.30
CA ILE A 206 18.41 -0.34 -14.52
C ILE A 206 17.65 -1.46 -15.23
N ASN A 207 18.28 -2.62 -15.36
CA ASN A 207 17.62 -3.84 -15.81
C ASN A 207 16.67 -4.38 -14.75
N GLY A 208 15.58 -4.98 -15.18
CA GLY A 208 14.60 -5.62 -14.30
C GLY A 208 14.31 -7.06 -14.72
N THR A 209 13.95 -7.87 -13.76
CA THR A 209 13.60 -9.28 -13.98
C THR A 209 12.11 -9.48 -14.29
N TRP A 210 11.29 -8.44 -14.15
CA TRP A 210 9.85 -8.45 -14.37
C TRP A 210 9.43 -7.40 -15.41
N PHE A 211 8.39 -7.71 -16.18
CA PHE A 211 7.73 -6.75 -17.06
C PHE A 211 6.78 -5.87 -16.25
N SER A 212 6.87 -4.55 -16.44
CA SER A 212 6.08 -3.56 -15.69
C SER A 212 5.22 -2.72 -16.64
N ALA A 213 4.01 -2.40 -16.22
CA ALA A 213 3.12 -1.50 -16.95
C ALA A 213 2.32 -0.60 -15.99
N VAL A 214 2.07 0.63 -16.40
CA VAL A 214 1.08 1.50 -15.77
C VAL A 214 -0.30 1.02 -16.17
N VAL A 215 -1.21 0.85 -15.21
CA VAL A 215 -2.57 0.35 -15.46
C VAL A 215 -3.66 1.37 -15.17
N VAL A 216 -3.34 2.49 -14.54
CA VAL A 216 -4.29 3.58 -14.26
C VAL A 216 -3.89 4.82 -15.05
N ARG A 217 -4.84 5.33 -15.83
CA ARG A 217 -4.68 6.56 -16.61
C ARG A 217 -4.94 7.78 -15.73
N VAL A 218 -4.04 8.76 -15.79
CA VAL A 218 -4.15 10.06 -15.14
C VAL A 218 -3.96 11.19 -16.16
N THR A 219 -4.53 12.37 -15.87
CA THR A 219 -4.37 13.58 -16.69
C THR A 219 -4.14 14.80 -15.81
N PRO A 220 -3.33 15.78 -16.22
CA PRO A 220 -3.12 16.99 -15.43
C PRO A 220 -4.38 17.86 -15.30
N ASN A 221 -5.30 17.76 -16.23
CA ASN A 221 -6.52 18.56 -16.28
C ASN A 221 -7.74 17.65 -16.45
N PRO A 222 -8.21 16.97 -15.39
CA PRO A 222 -9.44 16.17 -15.48
C PRO A 222 -10.63 17.03 -15.88
N LEU A 223 -11.46 16.54 -16.80
CA LEU A 223 -12.69 17.20 -17.19
C LEU A 223 -13.67 17.24 -16.00
N PRO A 224 -14.13 18.41 -15.56
CA PRO A 224 -15.07 18.52 -14.46
C PRO A 224 -16.34 17.69 -14.67
N GLY A 225 -16.72 16.93 -13.64
CA GLY A 225 -17.88 16.02 -13.66
C GLY A 225 -17.64 14.70 -14.40
N SER A 226 -16.45 14.44 -14.92
CA SER A 226 -16.07 13.17 -15.54
C SER A 226 -15.39 12.20 -14.56
N ASP A 227 -15.06 11.00 -15.07
CA ASP A 227 -14.28 10.00 -14.32
C ASP A 227 -12.76 10.12 -14.59
N GLU A 228 -12.33 11.18 -15.26
CA GLU A 228 -10.90 11.49 -15.38
C GLU A 228 -10.30 11.89 -14.02
N ILE A 229 -9.07 11.44 -13.77
CA ILE A 229 -8.39 11.67 -12.50
C ILE A 229 -7.02 12.29 -12.70
N SER A 230 -6.63 13.16 -11.77
CA SER A 230 -5.29 13.77 -11.74
C SER A 230 -4.31 13.06 -10.79
N TYR A 231 -4.76 12.07 -10.05
CA TYR A 231 -3.97 11.37 -9.04
C TYR A 231 -4.59 10.02 -8.71
N ALA A 232 -3.78 9.00 -8.52
CA ALA A 232 -4.19 7.70 -8.03
C ALA A 232 -3.21 7.19 -6.97
N ALA A 233 -3.72 6.77 -5.82
CA ALA A 233 -2.93 6.21 -4.71
C ALA A 233 -3.83 5.47 -3.70
N SER A 234 -3.24 5.11 -2.56
CA SER A 234 -3.95 4.41 -1.46
C SER A 234 -4.54 3.07 -1.91
N ASP A 235 -3.85 2.40 -2.79
CA ASP A 235 -4.29 1.22 -3.50
C ASP A 235 -4.02 -0.10 -2.78
N SER A 236 -4.76 -1.13 -3.16
CA SER A 236 -4.51 -2.53 -2.80
C SER A 236 -5.03 -3.50 -3.85
N TRP A 237 -4.58 -4.76 -3.78
CA TRP A 237 -5.20 -5.83 -4.55
C TRP A 237 -6.64 -6.09 -4.09
N VAL A 238 -7.52 -6.43 -5.04
CA VAL A 238 -8.87 -6.89 -4.76
C VAL A 238 -8.84 -8.40 -4.60
N GLY A 239 -9.15 -8.89 -3.39
CA GLY A 239 -9.07 -10.31 -3.06
C GLY A 239 -7.66 -10.91 -3.18
N CYS A 240 -7.52 -12.17 -2.80
CA CYS A 240 -6.28 -12.90 -3.02
C CYS A 240 -5.99 -13.16 -4.50
N ASN A 241 -7.05 -13.37 -5.29
CA ASN A 241 -6.96 -13.68 -6.72
C ASN A 241 -7.91 -12.83 -7.57
N GLY A 242 -8.26 -11.63 -7.14
CA GLY A 242 -9.27 -10.79 -7.78
C GLY A 242 -10.67 -11.04 -7.23
N TYR A 243 -11.68 -10.69 -8.01
CA TYR A 243 -13.11 -10.81 -7.67
C TYR A 243 -13.87 -11.53 -8.80
N ILE A 244 -15.11 -11.95 -8.53
CA ILE A 244 -16.00 -12.49 -9.56
C ILE A 244 -16.72 -11.31 -10.24
N ASN A 245 -16.48 -11.14 -11.53
CA ASN A 245 -17.10 -10.08 -12.32
C ASN A 245 -18.57 -10.41 -12.73
N GLU A 246 -19.24 -9.48 -13.41
CA GLU A 246 -20.63 -9.64 -13.85
C GLU A 246 -20.85 -10.84 -14.80
N GLU A 247 -19.80 -11.29 -15.48
CA GLU A 247 -19.83 -12.48 -16.35
C GLU A 247 -19.60 -13.79 -15.56
N GLY A 248 -19.43 -13.72 -14.25
CA GLY A 248 -19.11 -14.87 -13.39
C GLY A 248 -17.65 -15.36 -13.51
N LYS A 249 -16.77 -14.55 -14.07
CA LYS A 249 -15.35 -14.88 -14.26
C LYS A 249 -14.48 -14.25 -13.18
N GLN A 250 -13.40 -14.94 -12.82
CA GLN A 250 -12.36 -14.40 -11.95
C GLN A 250 -11.64 -13.25 -12.67
N GLN A 251 -11.59 -12.07 -12.05
CA GLN A 251 -10.96 -10.87 -12.59
C GLN A 251 -9.93 -10.32 -11.61
N ILE A 252 -8.67 -10.25 -12.02
CA ILE A 252 -7.61 -9.61 -11.25
C ILE A 252 -7.81 -8.09 -11.32
N ALA A 253 -7.72 -7.42 -10.17
CA ALA A 253 -7.96 -5.98 -10.10
C ALA A 253 -7.22 -5.31 -8.94
N ARG A 254 -7.03 -3.99 -9.05
CA ARG A 254 -6.62 -3.14 -7.94
C ARG A 254 -7.69 -2.09 -7.64
N ALA A 255 -7.98 -1.89 -6.36
CA ALA A 255 -8.81 -0.79 -5.89
C ALA A 255 -7.91 0.36 -5.40
N PHE A 256 -8.35 1.60 -5.56
CA PHE A 256 -7.57 2.79 -5.21
C PHE A 256 -8.43 4.04 -5.03
N LEU A 257 -7.84 5.09 -4.48
CA LEU A 257 -8.45 6.42 -4.48
C LEU A 257 -7.94 7.21 -5.68
N GLY A 258 -8.90 7.70 -6.48
CA GLY A 258 -8.66 8.55 -7.65
C GLY A 258 -9.21 9.96 -7.43
N LYS A 259 -8.41 10.98 -7.76
CA LYS A 259 -8.79 12.39 -7.60
C LYS A 259 -9.49 12.90 -8.84
N VAL A 260 -10.82 13.02 -8.77
CA VAL A 260 -11.69 13.62 -9.81
C VAL A 260 -11.90 15.11 -9.56
N GLN A 261 -12.52 15.80 -10.51
CA GLN A 261 -13.12 17.12 -10.30
C GLN A 261 -14.66 17.00 -10.32
N ASP A 262 -15.33 17.63 -9.36
CA ASP A 262 -16.79 17.81 -9.41
C ASP A 262 -17.18 18.76 -10.56
N GLN A 263 -18.48 18.95 -10.80
CA GLN A 263 -18.97 19.87 -11.84
C GLN A 263 -18.54 21.35 -11.64
N LYS A 264 -18.12 21.71 -10.43
CA LYS A 264 -17.64 23.05 -10.06
C LYS A 264 -16.13 23.18 -10.12
N GLY A 265 -15.41 22.08 -10.44
CA GLY A 265 -13.95 22.03 -10.49
C GLY A 265 -13.29 21.75 -9.13
N ASN A 266 -14.02 21.40 -8.07
CA ASN A 266 -13.42 21.03 -6.80
C ASN A 266 -12.85 19.60 -6.87
N ALA A 267 -11.65 19.42 -6.34
CA ALA A 267 -11.00 18.11 -6.28
C ALA A 267 -11.63 17.23 -5.19
N ILE A 268 -11.97 16.00 -5.54
CA ILE A 268 -12.59 15.00 -4.66
C ILE A 268 -11.89 13.66 -4.86
N ASP A 269 -11.53 12.98 -3.78
CA ASP A 269 -11.00 11.61 -3.83
C ASP A 269 -12.17 10.62 -3.81
N GLU A 270 -12.26 9.77 -4.83
CA GLU A 270 -13.31 8.76 -4.97
C GLU A 270 -12.69 7.36 -5.06
N LEU A 271 -13.45 6.34 -4.67
CA LEU A 271 -13.05 4.96 -4.83
C LEU A 271 -13.15 4.54 -6.30
N PHE A 272 -12.07 3.96 -6.80
CA PHE A 272 -11.94 3.40 -8.14
C PHE A 272 -11.49 1.94 -8.08
N ILE A 273 -11.70 1.24 -9.17
CA ILE A 273 -11.13 -0.07 -9.46
C ILE A 273 -10.54 -0.08 -10.86
N VAL A 274 -9.46 -0.82 -11.04
CA VAL A 274 -8.90 -1.13 -12.36
C VAL A 274 -8.79 -2.64 -12.53
N ASP A 275 -9.46 -3.16 -13.55
CA ASP A 275 -9.36 -4.55 -13.99
C ASP A 275 -8.09 -4.72 -14.82
N ILE A 276 -7.28 -5.72 -14.47
CA ILE A 276 -5.98 -5.99 -15.08
C ILE A 276 -6.13 -7.17 -16.02
N PRO A 277 -5.71 -7.06 -17.29
CA PRO A 277 -5.73 -8.18 -18.24
C PRO A 277 -4.67 -9.23 -17.89
N ASP A 278 -4.85 -10.46 -18.37
CA ASP A 278 -3.88 -11.56 -18.18
C ASP A 278 -2.51 -11.23 -18.78
N SER A 279 -2.47 -10.44 -19.85
CA SER A 279 -1.25 -9.99 -20.52
C SER A 279 -1.15 -8.46 -20.47
N ILE A 280 -0.04 -7.95 -19.91
CA ILE A 280 0.22 -6.50 -19.81
C ILE A 280 1.26 -5.98 -20.83
N ASN A 281 1.70 -6.83 -21.76
CA ASN A 281 2.71 -6.47 -22.77
C ASN A 281 2.11 -6.06 -24.14
N VAL A 282 0.79 -5.95 -24.24
CA VAL A 282 0.09 -5.55 -25.48
C VAL A 282 -0.37 -4.11 -25.34
N GLN A 283 0.06 -3.25 -26.25
CA GLN A 283 -0.34 -1.83 -26.30
C GLN A 283 -1.85 -1.69 -26.40
N GLY A 284 -2.43 -0.79 -25.58
CA GLY A 284 -3.82 -0.41 -25.61
C GLY A 284 -4.14 0.72 -26.62
N GLU A 285 -5.37 1.20 -26.59
CA GLU A 285 -5.85 2.24 -27.50
C GLU A 285 -5.39 3.66 -27.14
N PHE A 286 -4.94 3.88 -25.91
CA PHE A 286 -4.57 5.21 -25.40
C PHE A 286 -3.14 5.65 -25.76
N GLY A 287 -2.30 4.75 -26.26
CA GLY A 287 -0.94 5.06 -26.66
C GLY A 287 0.06 3.99 -26.25
N PRO A 288 1.38 4.25 -26.41
CA PRO A 288 2.44 3.30 -26.12
C PRO A 288 2.55 2.98 -24.61
N LEU A 289 2.86 1.73 -24.29
CA LEU A 289 3.05 1.26 -22.91
C LEU A 289 4.16 2.02 -22.20
N GLU A 290 5.21 2.36 -22.90
CA GLU A 290 6.39 3.10 -22.44
C GLU A 290 6.18 4.62 -22.40
N GLY A 291 5.07 5.12 -22.98
CA GLY A 291 4.82 6.55 -23.14
C GLY A 291 5.76 7.21 -24.17
N THR A 292 5.71 8.54 -24.22
CA THR A 292 6.57 9.38 -25.06
C THR A 292 7.22 10.48 -24.24
N GLU A 293 8.06 11.32 -24.85
CA GLU A 293 8.63 12.50 -24.18
C GLU A 293 7.57 13.47 -23.64
N ASN A 294 6.37 13.46 -24.23
CA ASN A 294 5.27 14.38 -23.90
C ASN A 294 3.99 13.68 -23.41
N SER A 295 4.03 12.37 -23.17
CA SER A 295 2.89 11.60 -22.66
C SER A 295 3.31 10.56 -21.64
N PHE A 296 2.39 10.27 -20.71
CA PHE A 296 2.54 9.18 -19.76
C PHE A 296 2.68 7.82 -20.46
N PRO A 297 3.26 6.81 -19.79
CA PRO A 297 3.00 5.40 -20.08
C PRO A 297 1.50 5.13 -20.06
N MET A 298 1.00 4.38 -21.05
CA MET A 298 -0.43 4.12 -21.19
C MET A 298 -0.79 2.68 -20.83
N PRO A 299 -2.03 2.46 -20.33
CA PRO A 299 -2.47 1.12 -19.93
C PRO A 299 -2.44 0.10 -21.06
N PRO A 300 -2.15 -1.18 -20.73
CA PRO A 300 -2.24 -2.30 -21.66
C PRO A 300 -3.65 -2.49 -22.22
N LYS A 301 -3.73 -3.15 -23.37
CA LYS A 301 -5.01 -3.56 -23.99
C LYS A 301 -5.81 -4.43 -23.02
N GLY A 302 -7.09 -4.11 -22.86
CA GLY A 302 -8.01 -4.83 -21.99
C GLY A 302 -8.09 -4.31 -20.55
N THR A 303 -7.26 -3.34 -20.18
CA THR A 303 -7.38 -2.64 -18.88
C THR A 303 -8.68 -1.85 -18.82
N LYS A 304 -9.42 -1.97 -17.70
CA LYS A 304 -10.69 -1.25 -17.50
C LYS A 304 -10.68 -0.50 -16.18
N GLN A 305 -10.59 0.82 -16.24
CA GLN A 305 -10.65 1.71 -15.07
C GLN A 305 -12.11 2.17 -14.87
N ARG A 306 -12.64 2.02 -13.65
CA ARG A 306 -14.03 2.39 -13.30
C ARG A 306 -14.08 3.11 -11.96
N ARG A 307 -14.88 4.16 -11.86
CA ARG A 307 -15.24 4.82 -10.60
C ARG A 307 -16.34 4.05 -9.90
N LEU A 308 -16.22 3.84 -8.59
CA LEU A 308 -17.17 3.07 -7.78
C LEU A 308 -18.00 3.94 -6.83
N THR A 309 -17.51 5.13 -6.44
CA THR A 309 -18.24 6.06 -5.56
C THR A 309 -18.47 7.39 -6.24
N PHE A 310 -19.60 8.04 -5.91
CA PHE A 310 -20.06 9.31 -6.50
C PHE A 310 -20.55 10.21 -5.37
N THR A 311 -19.60 10.81 -4.63
CA THR A 311 -19.89 11.54 -3.39
C THR A 311 -20.05 13.05 -3.57
N ALA A 312 -19.84 13.58 -4.77
CA ALA A 312 -19.80 15.02 -5.05
C ALA A 312 -21.04 15.80 -4.54
N ASP A 313 -22.22 15.19 -4.61
CA ASP A 313 -23.48 15.82 -4.19
C ASP A 313 -23.89 15.47 -2.76
N THR A 314 -23.02 14.79 -2.00
CA THR A 314 -23.29 14.48 -0.59
C THR A 314 -22.86 15.66 0.31
N GLN A 315 -23.38 15.71 1.53
CA GLN A 315 -23.02 16.76 2.51
C GLN A 315 -21.52 16.77 2.83
N TYR A 316 -20.87 15.59 2.80
CA TYR A 316 -19.44 15.41 3.08
C TYR A 316 -18.79 14.59 1.95
N PRO A 317 -18.39 15.27 0.83
CA PRO A 317 -17.80 14.58 -0.32
C PRO A 317 -16.46 13.94 0.00
N GLY A 318 -16.16 12.86 -0.72
CA GLY A 318 -14.84 12.22 -0.75
C GLY A 318 -14.72 10.98 0.09
N CYS A 319 -13.76 10.16 -0.34
CA CYS A 319 -13.28 8.95 0.32
C CYS A 319 -11.86 9.18 0.83
N ALA A 320 -11.39 8.37 1.77
CA ALA A 320 -10.07 8.51 2.39
C ALA A 320 -9.50 7.15 2.84
N GLY A 321 -8.28 7.19 3.36
CA GLY A 321 -7.58 6.03 3.89
C GLY A 321 -6.98 5.14 2.80
N ILE A 322 -6.24 4.13 3.20
CA ILE A 322 -5.75 3.09 2.30
C ILE A 322 -6.88 2.09 2.12
N VAL A 323 -7.31 1.85 0.89
CA VAL A 323 -8.35 0.87 0.59
C VAL A 323 -7.86 -0.54 0.88
N ARG A 324 -8.76 -1.43 1.32
CA ARG A 324 -8.47 -2.83 1.64
C ARG A 324 -9.60 -3.74 1.21
N SER A 325 -9.29 -4.75 0.44
CA SER A 325 -10.27 -5.75 0.04
C SER A 325 -10.38 -6.89 1.03
N SER A 326 -11.56 -7.49 1.13
CA SER A 326 -11.74 -8.83 1.71
C SER A 326 -10.93 -9.87 0.93
N PHE A 327 -10.55 -10.98 1.55
CA PHE A 327 -9.71 -11.99 0.93
C PHE A 327 -10.39 -12.72 -0.24
N ASP A 328 -11.72 -12.85 -0.20
CA ASP A 328 -12.54 -13.39 -1.28
C ASP A 328 -12.79 -12.38 -2.42
N GLY A 329 -12.41 -11.13 -2.25
CA GLY A 329 -12.59 -10.06 -3.21
C GLY A 329 -14.03 -9.54 -3.33
N SER A 330 -14.94 -9.92 -2.44
CA SER A 330 -16.35 -9.52 -2.51
C SER A 330 -16.61 -8.09 -2.04
N GLN A 331 -15.72 -7.53 -1.18
CA GLN A 331 -15.88 -6.23 -0.55
C GLN A 331 -14.57 -5.43 -0.55
N ILE A 332 -14.68 -4.12 -0.72
CA ILE A 332 -13.58 -3.15 -0.60
C ILE A 332 -13.91 -2.22 0.57
N ALA A 333 -13.07 -2.19 1.60
CA ALA A 333 -13.19 -1.28 2.72
C ALA A 333 -12.39 0.01 2.48
N PHE A 334 -12.96 1.15 2.86
CA PHE A 334 -12.38 2.48 2.75
C PHE A 334 -12.97 3.40 3.83
N LEU A 335 -12.37 4.57 4.02
CA LEU A 335 -12.91 5.59 4.93
C LEU A 335 -13.78 6.58 4.15
N LYS A 336 -14.88 6.97 4.77
CA LYS A 336 -15.77 8.03 4.29
C LYS A 336 -16.42 8.71 5.50
N LYS A 337 -16.72 9.99 5.40
CA LYS A 337 -17.50 10.69 6.42
C LYS A 337 -18.95 10.20 6.41
N ASP A 338 -19.47 9.92 7.61
CA ASP A 338 -20.90 9.60 7.83
C ASP A 338 -21.78 10.84 7.76
N GLN A 339 -23.06 10.70 8.11
CA GLN A 339 -24.03 11.79 8.15
C GLN A 339 -23.69 12.90 9.16
N ASN A 340 -22.82 12.65 10.12
CA ASN A 340 -22.35 13.59 11.13
C ASN A 340 -21.00 14.24 10.78
N GLY A 341 -20.43 13.88 9.61
CA GLY A 341 -19.11 14.35 9.17
C GLY A 341 -17.93 13.60 9.81
N ILE A 342 -18.19 12.49 10.48
CA ILE A 342 -17.18 11.70 11.19
C ILE A 342 -16.64 10.60 10.25
N PRO A 343 -15.33 10.50 10.01
CA PRO A 343 -14.74 9.41 9.24
C PRO A 343 -15.01 8.04 9.87
N GLN A 344 -15.66 7.17 9.11
CA GLN A 344 -16.02 5.80 9.46
C GLN A 344 -15.53 4.83 8.39
N ILE A 345 -15.50 3.54 8.69
CA ILE A 345 -15.25 2.48 7.71
C ILE A 345 -16.56 2.19 6.96
N PHE A 346 -16.44 2.20 5.63
CA PHE A 346 -17.48 1.75 4.71
C PHE A 346 -16.95 0.60 3.87
N THR A 347 -17.84 -0.24 3.37
CA THR A 347 -17.53 -1.28 2.38
C THR A 347 -18.37 -1.12 1.14
N LEU A 348 -17.84 -1.59 0.00
CA LEU A 348 -18.51 -1.57 -1.28
C LEU A 348 -18.08 -2.77 -2.13
N SER A 349 -18.99 -3.33 -2.92
CA SER A 349 -18.66 -4.37 -3.90
C SER A 349 -17.71 -3.83 -4.99
N PRO A 350 -16.77 -4.63 -5.51
CA PRO A 350 -15.98 -4.30 -6.71
C PRO A 350 -16.84 -4.01 -7.95
N GLN A 351 -18.07 -4.48 -7.96
CA GLN A 351 -19.04 -4.22 -9.03
C GLN A 351 -19.77 -2.87 -8.86
N GLY A 352 -19.57 -2.18 -7.72
CA GLY A 352 -20.25 -0.93 -7.37
C GLY A 352 -21.48 -1.15 -6.48
N GLY A 353 -22.40 -0.18 -6.50
CA GLY A 353 -23.61 -0.19 -5.67
C GLY A 353 -23.59 0.89 -4.58
N THR A 354 -24.31 0.68 -3.50
CA THR A 354 -24.38 1.63 -2.38
C THR A 354 -23.36 1.25 -1.29
N PRO A 355 -22.50 2.17 -0.87
CA PRO A 355 -21.58 1.91 0.24
C PRO A 355 -22.33 1.58 1.54
N VAL A 356 -21.89 0.54 2.25
CA VAL A 356 -22.43 0.11 3.53
C VAL A 356 -21.52 0.59 4.65
N GLN A 357 -22.08 1.32 5.62
CA GLN A 357 -21.34 1.77 6.80
C GLN A 357 -21.10 0.61 7.76
N ILE A 358 -19.85 0.41 8.17
CA ILE A 358 -19.44 -0.68 9.07
C ILE A 358 -19.25 -0.21 10.50
N THR A 359 -18.68 0.98 10.71
CA THR A 359 -18.45 1.55 12.05
C THR A 359 -19.32 2.78 12.29
N GLU A 360 -19.69 3.03 13.56
CA GLU A 360 -20.56 4.13 13.99
C GLU A 360 -20.01 4.77 15.28
N HIS A 361 -18.69 5.06 15.28
CA HIS A 361 -18.04 5.67 16.44
C HIS A 361 -18.37 7.17 16.56
N GLU A 362 -18.32 7.69 17.79
CA GLU A 362 -18.50 9.13 18.07
C GLU A 362 -17.34 10.00 17.60
N THR A 363 -16.18 9.42 17.30
CA THR A 363 -14.99 10.09 16.78
C THR A 363 -14.42 9.34 15.60
N ALA A 364 -13.53 10.00 14.85
CA ALA A 364 -12.97 9.46 13.61
C ALA A 364 -12.23 8.13 13.80
N VAL A 365 -12.52 7.16 12.92
CA VAL A 365 -11.60 6.06 12.61
C VAL A 365 -10.47 6.64 11.77
N THR A 366 -9.22 6.38 12.14
CA THR A 366 -8.09 7.08 11.54
C THR A 366 -7.28 6.23 10.59
N ASN A 367 -7.09 4.94 10.88
CA ASN A 367 -6.10 4.12 10.19
C ASN A 367 -6.26 2.62 10.44
N GLY A 368 -5.41 1.81 9.79
CA GLY A 368 -5.13 0.44 10.18
C GLY A 368 -6.16 -0.61 9.74
N VAL A 369 -7.01 -0.31 8.75
CA VAL A 369 -8.03 -1.27 8.29
C VAL A 369 -7.38 -2.55 7.77
N ARG A 370 -7.77 -3.71 8.35
CA ARG A 370 -7.34 -5.05 7.94
C ARG A 370 -8.51 -6.02 8.03
N TRP A 371 -8.73 -6.79 6.98
CA TRP A 371 -9.69 -7.87 6.97
C TRP A 371 -9.13 -9.13 7.63
N SER A 372 -9.98 -9.90 8.31
CA SER A 372 -9.68 -11.29 8.67
C SER A 372 -9.70 -12.18 7.43
N GLU A 373 -8.91 -13.26 7.43
CA GLU A 373 -8.83 -14.18 6.27
C GLU A 373 -10.18 -14.84 5.95
N ASP A 374 -11.05 -15.05 6.98
CA ASP A 374 -12.40 -15.60 6.82
C ASP A 374 -13.44 -14.58 6.35
N ASN A 375 -13.03 -13.32 6.09
CA ASN A 375 -13.88 -12.21 5.65
C ASN A 375 -14.98 -11.77 6.65
N LYS A 376 -14.95 -12.25 7.90
CA LYS A 376 -16.00 -11.99 8.87
C LYS A 376 -15.71 -10.82 9.81
N SER A 377 -14.50 -10.30 9.82
CA SER A 377 -14.11 -9.21 10.71
C SER A 377 -13.17 -8.22 10.06
N ILE A 378 -13.18 -6.99 10.56
CA ILE A 378 -12.22 -5.94 10.23
C ILE A 378 -11.55 -5.48 11.52
N ALA A 379 -10.21 -5.50 11.54
CA ALA A 379 -9.41 -4.83 12.55
C ALA A 379 -9.07 -3.41 12.09
N TYR A 380 -8.99 -2.46 13.01
CA TYR A 380 -8.70 -1.05 12.73
C TYR A 380 -8.20 -0.33 13.98
N ILE A 381 -7.80 0.93 13.81
CA ILE A 381 -7.35 1.79 14.92
C ILE A 381 -8.40 2.86 15.19
N TRP A 382 -8.87 2.90 16.42
CA TRP A 382 -9.77 3.91 16.93
C TRP A 382 -9.47 4.19 18.41
N ASP A 383 -9.61 5.46 18.81
CA ASP A 383 -9.40 5.91 20.20
C ASP A 383 -8.08 5.36 20.80
N ASN A 384 -6.99 5.50 20.04
CA ASN A 384 -5.63 5.06 20.38
C ASN A 384 -5.51 3.57 20.77
N SER A 385 -6.37 2.74 20.21
CA SER A 385 -6.45 1.30 20.48
C SER A 385 -6.62 0.50 19.20
N VAL A 386 -6.20 -0.75 19.22
CA VAL A 386 -6.57 -1.73 18.19
C VAL A 386 -7.99 -2.24 18.50
N MET A 387 -8.85 -2.16 17.50
CA MET A 387 -10.25 -2.57 17.54
C MET A 387 -10.50 -3.72 16.60
N LEU A 388 -11.55 -4.47 16.84
CA LEU A 388 -12.08 -5.50 15.94
C LEU A 388 -13.59 -5.31 15.80
N CYS A 389 -14.10 -5.31 14.55
CA CYS A 389 -15.53 -5.25 14.25
C CYS A 389 -15.94 -6.49 13.44
N GLU A 390 -16.98 -7.19 13.89
CA GLU A 390 -17.61 -8.29 13.15
C GLU A 390 -18.44 -7.72 11.98
N ILE A 391 -18.36 -8.34 10.82
CA ILE A 391 -19.21 -8.03 9.66
C ILE A 391 -20.49 -8.87 9.76
N SER A 392 -21.54 -8.29 10.29
CA SER A 392 -22.84 -8.92 10.48
C SER A 392 -23.94 -7.87 10.58
N ASP A 393 -25.19 -8.31 10.57
CA ASP A 393 -26.39 -7.44 10.69
C ASP A 393 -26.74 -7.06 12.13
N LYS A 394 -25.93 -7.46 13.13
CA LYS A 394 -26.12 -7.06 14.52
C LYS A 394 -25.97 -5.55 14.70
N PRO A 395 -26.57 -4.94 15.74
CA PRO A 395 -26.31 -3.55 16.10
C PRO A 395 -24.80 -3.29 16.29
N PHE A 396 -24.31 -2.11 15.92
CA PHE A 396 -22.87 -1.81 15.95
C PHE A 396 -22.24 -2.05 17.34
N LEU A 397 -22.94 -1.67 18.42
CA LEU A 397 -22.44 -1.85 19.79
C LEU A 397 -22.19 -3.32 20.16
N ASP A 398 -22.86 -4.25 19.48
CA ASP A 398 -22.70 -5.69 19.70
C ASP A 398 -21.66 -6.34 18.79
N ARG A 399 -21.16 -5.58 17.80
CA ARG A 399 -20.24 -6.09 16.77
C ARG A 399 -18.80 -5.74 17.01
N TYR A 400 -18.51 -4.65 17.75
CA TYR A 400 -17.12 -4.22 17.92
C TYR A 400 -16.61 -4.50 19.32
N LYS A 401 -15.31 -4.69 19.42
CA LYS A 401 -14.61 -4.85 20.69
C LYS A 401 -13.24 -4.18 20.65
N ARG A 402 -12.81 -3.66 21.78
CA ARG A 402 -11.47 -3.14 21.99
C ARG A 402 -10.54 -4.31 22.30
N LEU A 403 -9.42 -4.39 21.59
CA LEU A 403 -8.42 -5.45 21.79
C LEU A 403 -7.29 -5.02 22.71
N THR A 404 -6.88 -3.74 22.65
CA THR A 404 -5.75 -3.21 23.44
C THR A 404 -6.19 -2.11 24.38
N LYS A 405 -5.38 -1.82 25.37
CA LYS A 405 -5.58 -0.63 26.22
C LYS A 405 -5.42 0.65 25.36
N ARG A 406 -6.21 1.66 25.72
CA ARG A 406 -5.98 3.01 25.22
C ARG A 406 -4.65 3.54 25.76
N THR A 407 -3.89 4.19 24.91
CA THR A 407 -2.61 4.83 25.24
C THR A 407 -2.62 6.30 24.80
N ASP A 408 -1.64 7.10 25.26
CA ASP A 408 -1.53 8.51 24.86
C ASP A 408 -1.24 8.66 23.36
N GLU A 409 -0.45 7.74 22.79
CA GLU A 409 -0.11 7.71 21.36
C GLU A 409 -0.88 6.58 20.66
N PRO A 410 -1.41 6.81 19.44
CA PRO A 410 -2.10 5.76 18.69
C PRO A 410 -1.12 4.66 18.26
N PRO A 411 -1.53 3.39 18.23
CA PRO A 411 -0.84 2.37 17.46
C PRO A 411 -0.84 2.73 15.98
N SER A 412 0.12 2.22 15.21
CA SER A 412 0.22 2.46 13.76
C SER A 412 0.62 1.18 13.03
N ASN A 413 0.50 1.18 11.69
CA ASN A 413 0.98 0.09 10.84
C ASN A 413 0.48 -1.30 11.24
N LEU A 414 -0.81 -1.40 11.56
CA LEU A 414 -1.45 -2.66 11.93
C LEU A 414 -1.36 -3.66 10.77
N VAL A 415 -0.90 -4.87 11.06
CA VAL A 415 -0.87 -6.02 10.16
C VAL A 415 -1.42 -7.25 10.85
N TRP A 416 -1.99 -8.18 10.09
CA TRP A 416 -2.61 -9.39 10.60
C TRP A 416 -1.98 -10.62 9.94
N SER A 417 -1.61 -11.63 10.74
CA SER A 417 -1.05 -12.89 10.22
C SER A 417 -2.09 -13.67 9.41
N LYS A 418 -1.64 -14.41 8.41
CA LYS A 418 -2.50 -15.19 7.52
C LYS A 418 -3.27 -16.32 8.22
N ASP A 419 -2.71 -16.87 9.30
CA ASP A 419 -3.41 -17.85 10.13
C ASP A 419 -4.48 -17.24 11.04
N GLY A 420 -4.63 -15.91 11.00
CA GLY A 420 -5.57 -15.18 11.84
C GLY A 420 -5.21 -15.13 13.33
N GLY A 421 -4.10 -15.75 13.74
CA GLY A 421 -3.76 -15.94 15.16
C GLY A 421 -2.98 -14.79 15.80
N THR A 422 -2.38 -13.91 14.99
CA THR A 422 -1.51 -12.83 15.51
C THR A 422 -1.73 -11.52 14.76
N MET A 423 -1.85 -10.42 15.49
CA MET A 423 -1.74 -9.07 14.94
C MET A 423 -0.41 -8.46 15.38
N ALA A 424 0.18 -7.62 14.53
CA ALA A 424 1.34 -6.81 14.88
C ALA A 424 1.11 -5.35 14.50
N PHE A 425 1.72 -4.44 15.23
CA PHE A 425 1.60 -3.00 15.01
C PHE A 425 2.77 -2.27 15.63
N ASN A 426 2.97 -1.02 15.25
CA ASN A 426 3.94 -0.15 15.87
C ASN A 426 3.34 0.65 17.03
N ARG A 427 4.14 0.85 18.09
CA ARG A 427 3.96 1.89 19.09
C ARG A 427 5.21 2.72 19.22
N ILE A 428 5.05 4.01 19.52
CA ILE A 428 6.13 4.91 19.83
C ILE A 428 6.49 4.73 21.31
N ILE A 429 7.72 4.31 21.58
CA ILE A 429 8.30 4.24 22.92
C ILE A 429 9.08 5.52 23.16
N LYS A 430 8.61 6.34 24.09
CA LYS A 430 9.30 7.60 24.45
C LYS A 430 10.52 7.27 25.30
N ASN A 431 11.70 7.67 24.83
CA ASN A 431 12.91 7.77 25.62
C ASN A 431 13.16 9.23 26.02
N LYS A 432 14.28 9.52 26.72
CA LYS A 432 14.54 10.87 27.27
C LYS A 432 14.55 11.99 26.24
N ASN A 433 14.77 11.72 24.95
CA ASN A 433 15.00 12.73 23.91
C ASN A 433 14.09 12.61 22.69
N GLU A 434 13.74 11.42 22.24
CA GLU A 434 12.91 11.19 21.03
C GLU A 434 12.08 9.92 21.20
N GLY A 435 10.94 9.84 20.49
CA GLY A 435 10.15 8.62 20.41
C GLY A 435 10.69 7.68 19.35
N VAL A 436 10.74 6.38 19.62
CA VAL A 436 11.21 5.35 18.70
C VAL A 436 10.09 4.35 18.45
N LYS A 437 9.81 4.04 17.19
CA LYS A 437 8.82 3.03 16.81
C LYS A 437 9.34 1.64 17.14
N GLN A 438 8.57 0.87 17.94
CA GLN A 438 8.84 -0.52 18.24
C GLN A 438 7.68 -1.40 17.81
N ILE A 439 7.94 -2.68 17.59
CA ILE A 439 6.95 -3.66 17.17
C ILE A 439 6.33 -4.32 18.39
N PHE A 440 5.00 -4.33 18.41
CA PHE A 440 4.17 -5.03 19.38
C PHE A 440 3.33 -6.08 18.68
N VAL A 441 3.04 -7.17 19.39
CA VAL A 441 2.19 -8.25 18.90
C VAL A 441 1.05 -8.53 19.88
N LEU A 442 -0.08 -8.93 19.31
CA LEU A 442 -1.26 -9.45 20.01
C LEU A 442 -1.49 -10.89 19.56
N LYS A 443 -1.63 -11.81 20.51
CA LYS A 443 -2.11 -13.17 20.21
C LYS A 443 -3.62 -13.22 20.39
N LEU A 444 -4.33 -13.61 19.36
CA LEU A 444 -5.76 -13.86 19.41
C LEU A 444 -6.00 -15.24 20.02
N THR A 445 -6.84 -15.32 21.05
CA THR A 445 -7.06 -16.54 21.87
C THR A 445 -7.76 -17.69 21.14
N GLN A 446 -8.35 -17.40 19.98
CA GLN A 446 -8.79 -18.40 19.01
C GLN A 446 -8.36 -17.93 17.64
N PRO A 447 -7.58 -18.73 16.88
CA PRO A 447 -7.44 -18.48 15.46
C PRO A 447 -8.85 -18.42 14.86
N ILE A 448 -9.12 -17.41 14.04
CA ILE A 448 -10.35 -17.39 13.25
C ILE A 448 -10.17 -18.53 12.25
N THR A 449 -10.60 -19.73 12.65
CA THR A 449 -10.44 -20.94 11.85
C THR A 449 -11.38 -20.89 10.67
N LYS A 450 -10.87 -21.40 9.55
CA LYS A 450 -11.54 -21.61 8.26
C LYS A 450 -12.89 -22.30 8.39
#